data_deb70a509a099c83c7b74b399852fb12
#
_entry.id   deb70a509a099c83c7b74b399852fb12
#
_cell.length_a   1.000
_cell.length_b   1.000
_cell.length_c   1.000
_cell.angle_alpha   90.00
_cell.angle_beta   90.00
_cell.angle_gamma   90.00
#
_symmetry.space_group_name_H-M   'P 1'
#
loop_
_entity.id
_entity.type
_entity.pdbx_description
1 polymer ?
#
loop_
_entity_poly.entity_id
_entity_poly.type
_entity_poly.pdbx_seq_one_letter_code
_entity_poly.pdbx_strand_id
1 'polypeptide(L)'
;MRRHKLLAALDMFALTSPGITRAEDPPIEQQLVDAMNKVFGVHPGFRANHAKGIVAEGSFKALPEAATLSRAVIFSGNPIPVTVRFSDSTGVPKVPDGSDAANPHGIAIKFHLPDGSDTDMVINSLKFFPVSTGEELRDLLLALAASPPNAAKPTKFEQFAASHPSVPAAFATVATPDSFADEEYYGVDAFVFINKAGARQAVRYQMVPERVVHLDAADAAKRPPDFLMEELSVFEKVI
;
A
#
# COMPACT_ATOMS: atom_id res chain seq x y z
N MET A 1 59.05 -49.85 -53.36
CA MET A 1 57.92 -48.99 -53.53
C MET A 1 57.08 -48.96 -52.27
N ARG A 2 57.24 -47.92 -51.40
CA ARG A 2 56.47 -47.76 -50.15
C ARG A 2 55.47 -46.65 -50.36
N ARG A 3 54.17 -46.96 -50.29
CA ARG A 3 53.05 -46.00 -50.35
C ARG A 3 52.83 -45.40 -49.00
N HIS A 4 53.04 -44.11 -48.81
CA HIS A 4 52.63 -43.36 -47.64
C HIS A 4 51.15 -43.01 -47.77
N LYS A 5 50.35 -43.39 -46.79
CA LYS A 5 48.96 -42.96 -46.60
C LYS A 5 48.98 -41.70 -45.72
N LEU A 6 48.51 -40.60 -46.27
CA LEU A 6 48.23 -39.35 -45.52
C LEU A 6 46.86 -39.49 -44.85
N LEU A 7 46.82 -39.45 -43.51
CA LEU A 7 45.58 -39.29 -42.75
C LEU A 7 45.42 -37.79 -42.53
N ALA A 8 44.36 -37.21 -43.06
CA ALA A 8 43.92 -35.87 -42.73
C ALA A 8 43.00 -35.94 -41.52
N ALA A 9 43.40 -35.35 -40.38
CA ALA A 9 42.56 -35.14 -39.24
C ALA A 9 41.67 -33.88 -39.49
N LEU A 10 40.37 -34.07 -39.44
CA LEU A 10 39.37 -32.98 -39.52
C LEU A 10 39.06 -32.53 -38.11
N ASP A 11 39.66 -31.41 -37.66
CA ASP A 11 39.32 -30.76 -36.42
C ASP A 11 37.97 -30.07 -36.57
N MET A 12 36.95 -30.63 -35.90
CA MET A 12 35.60 -30.07 -35.86
C MET A 12 35.55 -29.06 -34.71
N PHE A 13 35.70 -27.77 -35.05
CA PHE A 13 35.49 -26.67 -34.11
C PHE A 13 33.99 -26.61 -33.75
N ALA A 14 33.63 -27.02 -32.55
CA ALA A 14 32.29 -26.80 -31.97
C ALA A 14 32.18 -25.33 -31.60
N LEU A 15 31.42 -24.55 -32.35
CA LEU A 15 30.99 -23.21 -32.00
C LEU A 15 29.95 -23.30 -30.84
N THR A 16 30.42 -23.16 -29.62
CA THR A 16 29.54 -22.93 -28.48
C THR A 16 28.99 -21.52 -28.58
N SER A 17 27.74 -21.38 -29.02
CA SER A 17 26.99 -20.12 -28.94
C SER A 17 26.89 -19.73 -27.46
N PRO A 18 27.25 -18.48 -27.07
CA PRO A 18 26.99 -18.02 -25.72
C PRO A 18 25.47 -18.04 -25.51
N GLY A 19 25.02 -18.85 -24.54
CA GLY A 19 23.63 -18.84 -24.11
C GLY A 19 23.27 -17.42 -23.69
N ILE A 20 22.25 -16.85 -24.32
CA ILE A 20 21.66 -15.59 -23.87
C ILE A 20 21.02 -15.91 -22.54
N THR A 21 21.71 -15.62 -21.43
CA THR A 21 21.10 -15.58 -20.11
C THR A 21 20.07 -14.47 -20.13
N ARG A 22 18.79 -14.85 -20.21
CA ARG A 22 17.70 -13.92 -19.96
C ARG A 22 17.86 -13.41 -18.55
N ALA A 23 18.00 -12.11 -18.36
CA ALA A 23 17.98 -11.53 -17.02
C ALA A 23 16.66 -11.93 -16.38
N GLU A 24 16.70 -12.45 -15.16
CA GLU A 24 15.50 -12.72 -14.38
C GLU A 24 14.75 -11.40 -14.19
N ASP A 25 13.42 -11.45 -14.28
CA ASP A 25 12.60 -10.27 -13.99
C ASP A 25 12.87 -9.81 -12.56
N PRO A 26 12.89 -8.50 -12.27
CA PRO A 26 13.05 -7.99 -10.91
C PRO A 26 12.01 -8.61 -9.97
N PRO A 27 12.28 -8.75 -8.67
CA PRO A 27 11.31 -9.25 -7.71
C PRO A 27 10.06 -8.35 -7.69
N ILE A 28 8.92 -8.91 -7.29
CA ILE A 28 7.62 -8.21 -7.39
C ILE A 28 7.60 -6.87 -6.65
N GLU A 29 8.33 -6.77 -5.53
CA GLU A 29 8.44 -5.54 -4.74
C GLU A 29 9.07 -4.41 -5.55
N GLN A 30 10.10 -4.71 -6.32
CA GLN A 30 10.74 -3.73 -7.21
C GLN A 30 9.79 -3.36 -8.35
N GLN A 31 9.12 -4.33 -8.96
CA GLN A 31 8.15 -4.08 -10.02
C GLN A 31 7.00 -3.19 -9.56
N LEU A 32 6.52 -3.34 -8.30
CA LEU A 32 5.48 -2.49 -7.71
C LEU A 32 5.96 -1.05 -7.55
N VAL A 33 7.16 -0.83 -7.01
CA VAL A 33 7.73 0.51 -6.88
C VAL A 33 7.91 1.17 -8.26
N ASP A 34 8.40 0.41 -9.25
CA ASP A 34 8.56 0.91 -10.63
C ASP A 34 7.21 1.26 -11.27
N ALA A 35 6.17 0.46 -11.01
CA ALA A 35 4.81 0.73 -11.50
C ALA A 35 4.19 1.98 -10.82
N MET A 36 4.38 2.16 -9.50
CA MET A 36 3.97 3.37 -8.78
C MET A 36 4.67 4.61 -9.35
N ASN A 37 5.98 4.53 -9.59
CA ASN A 37 6.74 5.62 -10.20
C ASN A 37 6.29 5.94 -11.63
N LYS A 38 5.77 4.97 -12.39
CA LYS A 38 5.16 5.23 -13.70
C LYS A 38 3.83 5.98 -13.61
N VAL A 39 3.04 5.72 -12.56
CA VAL A 39 1.74 6.40 -12.34
C VAL A 39 1.96 7.80 -11.79
N PHE A 40 2.77 7.94 -10.75
CA PHE A 40 2.87 9.16 -9.96
C PHE A 40 4.07 10.03 -10.29
N GLY A 41 5.06 9.50 -11.03
CA GLY A 41 6.36 10.14 -11.22
C GLY A 41 7.34 9.81 -10.10
N VAL A 42 8.61 10.11 -10.34
CA VAL A 42 9.68 9.99 -9.33
C VAL A 42 9.86 11.33 -8.62
N HIS A 43 9.69 11.34 -7.31
CA HIS A 43 9.86 12.53 -6.46
C HIS A 43 10.98 12.29 -5.45
N PRO A 44 12.22 12.78 -5.70
CA PRO A 44 13.34 12.54 -4.80
C PRO A 44 13.07 13.03 -3.36
N GLY A 45 13.37 12.17 -2.38
CA GLY A 45 13.10 12.43 -0.97
C GLY A 45 11.70 12.06 -0.48
N PHE A 46 10.81 11.64 -1.39
CA PHE A 46 9.46 11.17 -1.06
C PHE A 46 9.29 9.68 -1.35
N ARG A 47 8.28 9.08 -0.73
CA ARG A 47 7.88 7.69 -0.99
C ARG A 47 7.21 7.60 -2.35
N ALA A 48 7.32 6.44 -3.01
CA ALA A 48 6.65 6.16 -4.30
C ALA A 48 5.12 6.14 -4.19
N ASN A 49 4.59 5.86 -3.00
CA ASN A 49 3.19 5.99 -2.62
C ASN A 49 3.08 6.54 -1.19
N HIS A 50 1.94 7.10 -0.81
CA HIS A 50 1.77 7.80 0.48
C HIS A 50 2.83 8.90 0.70
N ALA A 51 3.14 9.68 -0.34
CA ALA A 51 4.18 10.70 -0.32
C ALA A 51 3.87 11.85 0.66
N LYS A 52 2.60 12.29 0.68
CA LYS A 52 2.10 13.35 1.57
C LYS A 52 1.47 12.73 2.82
N GLY A 53 1.78 13.28 4.00
CA GLY A 53 1.24 12.77 5.26
C GLY A 53 1.77 13.52 6.47
N ILE A 54 1.11 13.28 7.62
CA ILE A 54 1.44 13.89 8.91
C ILE A 54 1.67 12.79 9.95
N VAL A 55 2.53 13.06 10.91
CA VAL A 55 2.86 12.16 12.02
C VAL A 55 2.33 12.74 13.32
N ALA A 56 1.70 11.90 14.13
CA ALA A 56 1.24 12.21 15.48
C ALA A 56 1.75 11.15 16.46
N GLU A 57 1.86 11.52 17.71
CA GLU A 57 2.19 10.64 18.82
C GLU A 57 0.96 10.38 19.67
N GLY A 58 0.89 9.19 20.30
CA GLY A 58 -0.26 8.84 21.11
C GLY A 58 -0.03 7.62 21.97
N SER A 59 -1.12 7.07 22.50
CA SER A 59 -1.10 5.88 23.33
C SER A 59 -2.22 4.93 22.92
N PHE A 60 -1.88 3.65 22.80
CA PHE A 60 -2.84 2.58 22.60
C PHE A 60 -3.04 1.81 23.89
N LYS A 61 -4.29 1.55 24.25
CA LYS A 61 -4.63 0.70 25.39
C LYS A 61 -5.69 -0.32 24.97
N ALA A 62 -5.33 -1.59 25.06
CA ALA A 62 -6.26 -2.68 24.80
C ALA A 62 -7.29 -2.82 25.92
N LEU A 63 -8.53 -3.13 25.57
CA LEU A 63 -9.55 -3.54 26.53
C LEU A 63 -9.19 -4.91 27.15
N PRO A 64 -9.64 -5.20 28.39
CA PRO A 64 -9.30 -6.46 29.06
C PRO A 64 -9.64 -7.72 28.27
N GLU A 65 -10.72 -7.69 27.49
CA GLU A 65 -11.21 -8.78 26.66
C GLU A 65 -10.23 -9.14 25.54
N ALA A 66 -9.44 -8.18 25.06
CA ALA A 66 -8.47 -8.39 23.98
C ALA A 66 -7.37 -9.41 24.35
N ALA A 67 -7.01 -9.49 25.63
CA ALA A 67 -6.07 -10.49 26.15
C ALA A 67 -6.57 -11.93 26.00
N THR A 68 -7.87 -12.15 25.86
CA THR A 68 -8.46 -13.48 25.62
C THR A 68 -8.32 -13.90 24.16
N LEU A 69 -8.16 -12.93 23.24
CA LEU A 69 -8.08 -13.15 21.78
C LEU A 69 -6.64 -13.38 21.32
N SER A 70 -5.68 -12.68 21.92
CA SER A 70 -4.28 -12.74 21.48
C SER A 70 -3.31 -12.67 22.67
N ARG A 71 -2.18 -13.38 22.51
CA ARG A 71 -1.04 -13.30 23.44
C ARG A 71 -0.04 -12.19 23.08
N ALA A 72 -0.28 -11.44 22.01
CA ALA A 72 0.58 -10.33 21.60
C ALA A 72 0.63 -9.24 22.66
N VAL A 73 1.81 -8.66 22.89
CA VAL A 73 2.10 -7.69 23.95
C VAL A 73 1.16 -6.48 23.90
N ILE A 74 0.82 -6.00 22.69
CA ILE A 74 -0.09 -4.86 22.51
C ILE A 74 -1.48 -5.10 23.12
N PHE A 75 -1.88 -6.36 23.32
CA PHE A 75 -3.17 -6.73 23.92
C PHE A 75 -3.06 -7.07 25.43
N SER A 76 -1.96 -6.70 26.08
CA SER A 76 -1.76 -6.94 27.52
C SER A 76 -2.64 -6.08 28.44
N GLY A 77 -3.27 -5.02 27.92
CA GLY A 77 -4.07 -4.05 28.69
C GLY A 77 -3.26 -2.88 29.26
N ASN A 78 -1.92 -2.93 29.18
CA ASN A 78 -1.08 -1.79 29.53
C ASN A 78 -1.06 -0.77 28.38
N PRO A 79 -1.00 0.54 28.68
CA PRO A 79 -0.79 1.55 27.65
C PRO A 79 0.53 1.33 26.90
N ILE A 80 0.49 1.40 25.59
CA ILE A 80 1.64 1.28 24.69
C ILE A 80 1.80 2.60 23.95
N PRO A 81 2.95 3.28 24.02
CA PRO A 81 3.21 4.47 23.19
C PRO A 81 3.14 4.09 21.70
N VAL A 82 2.55 4.96 20.91
CA VAL A 82 2.43 4.76 19.46
C VAL A 82 2.84 6.01 18.71
N THR A 83 3.46 5.80 17.55
CA THR A 83 3.62 6.83 16.52
C THR A 83 2.63 6.51 15.42
N VAL A 84 1.78 7.47 15.06
CA VAL A 84 0.74 7.31 14.03
C VAL A 84 1.09 8.20 12.86
N ARG A 85 0.97 7.67 11.64
CA ARG A 85 1.12 8.46 10.42
C ARG A 85 -0.15 8.35 9.58
N PHE A 86 -0.79 9.48 9.34
CA PHE A 86 -1.85 9.63 8.35
C PHE A 86 -1.28 10.08 7.01
N SER A 87 -1.93 9.71 5.89
CA SER A 87 -1.42 10.04 4.56
C SER A 87 -2.46 9.87 3.45
N ASP A 88 -2.27 10.65 2.38
CA ASP A 88 -2.93 10.43 1.10
C ASP A 88 -2.30 9.25 0.37
N SER A 89 -3.09 8.39 -0.27
CA SER A 89 -2.58 7.20 -0.98
C SER A 89 -2.13 7.51 -2.41
N THR A 90 -1.23 8.47 -2.54
CA THR A 90 -0.63 8.84 -3.83
C THR A 90 0.87 9.08 -3.68
N GLY A 91 1.62 8.89 -4.77
CA GLY A 91 3.05 9.26 -4.84
C GLY A 91 3.28 10.73 -5.18
N VAL A 92 2.24 11.55 -5.33
CA VAL A 92 2.34 12.99 -5.64
C VAL A 92 2.42 13.81 -4.35
N PRO A 93 3.58 14.42 -4.01
CA PRO A 93 3.78 15.06 -2.69
C PRO A 93 2.95 16.32 -2.44
N LYS A 94 2.43 16.94 -3.51
CA LYS A 94 1.67 18.20 -3.46
C LYS A 94 0.25 18.04 -3.98
N VAL A 95 -0.32 16.84 -3.88
CA VAL A 95 -1.72 16.64 -4.23
C VAL A 95 -2.59 17.44 -3.25
N PRO A 96 -3.61 18.18 -3.71
CA PRO A 96 -4.60 18.76 -2.80
C PRO A 96 -5.41 17.65 -2.11
N ASP A 97 -5.57 17.73 -0.78
CA ASP A 97 -6.28 16.71 0.02
C ASP A 97 -7.74 16.50 -0.43
N GLY A 98 -8.39 17.56 -0.92
CA GLY A 98 -9.76 17.52 -1.44
C GLY A 98 -9.89 16.98 -2.87
N SER A 99 -8.79 16.51 -3.48
CA SER A 99 -8.81 15.92 -4.81
C SER A 99 -9.10 14.42 -4.74
N ASP A 100 -9.88 13.89 -5.69
CA ASP A 100 -10.06 12.44 -5.86
C ASP A 100 -8.72 11.68 -5.99
N ALA A 101 -7.66 12.36 -6.47
CA ALA A 101 -6.32 11.78 -6.58
C ALA A 101 -5.60 11.60 -5.24
N ALA A 102 -6.09 12.19 -4.15
CA ALA A 102 -5.58 11.99 -2.79
C ALA A 102 -6.13 10.71 -2.16
N ASN A 103 -7.32 10.29 -2.60
CA ASN A 103 -8.00 9.10 -2.11
C ASN A 103 -7.37 7.77 -2.63
N PRO A 104 -7.49 6.66 -1.86
CA PRO A 104 -7.95 6.56 -0.49
C PRO A 104 -6.94 7.15 0.50
N HIS A 105 -7.30 7.22 1.80
CA HIS A 105 -6.37 7.65 2.84
C HIS A 105 -5.77 6.45 3.58
N GLY A 106 -4.58 6.63 4.15
CA GLY A 106 -3.87 5.60 4.89
C GLY A 106 -3.57 6.02 6.33
N ILE A 107 -3.57 5.04 7.23
CA ILE A 107 -3.06 5.16 8.59
C ILE A 107 -2.02 4.06 8.84
N ALA A 108 -0.87 4.43 9.39
CA ALA A 108 0.14 3.51 9.87
C ALA A 108 0.39 3.79 11.36
N ILE A 109 0.31 2.75 12.18
CA ILE A 109 0.51 2.83 13.62
C ILE A 109 1.72 1.98 13.98
N LYS A 110 2.76 2.60 14.53
CA LYS A 110 3.91 1.93 15.11
C LYS A 110 3.72 1.84 16.62
N PHE A 111 3.68 0.63 17.17
CA PHE A 111 3.59 0.36 18.60
C PHE A 111 5.00 0.16 19.16
N HIS A 112 5.40 0.97 20.13
CA HIS A 112 6.69 0.88 20.80
C HIS A 112 6.60 -0.06 21.99
N LEU A 113 7.12 -1.28 21.84
CA LEU A 113 6.97 -2.33 22.84
C LEU A 113 7.94 -2.14 24.04
N PRO A 114 7.58 -2.65 25.24
CA PRO A 114 8.40 -2.49 26.44
C PRO A 114 9.80 -3.10 26.36
N ASP A 115 10.03 -4.07 25.47
CA ASP A 115 11.33 -4.70 25.24
C ASP A 115 12.23 -3.92 24.26
N GLY A 116 11.76 -2.76 23.77
CA GLY A 116 12.45 -1.92 22.83
C GLY A 116 12.27 -2.32 21.37
N SER A 117 11.50 -3.36 21.09
CA SER A 117 11.09 -3.70 19.72
C SER A 117 9.84 -2.93 19.28
N ASP A 118 9.57 -2.92 18.00
CA ASP A 118 8.37 -2.30 17.43
C ASP A 118 7.50 -3.35 16.73
N THR A 119 6.20 -3.07 16.62
CA THR A 119 5.29 -3.75 15.69
C THR A 119 4.40 -2.73 15.02
N ASP A 120 4.04 -2.99 13.76
CA ASP A 120 3.32 -2.03 12.93
C ASP A 120 1.93 -2.55 12.52
N MET A 121 0.99 -1.62 12.36
CA MET A 121 -0.28 -1.84 11.71
C MET A 121 -0.43 -0.82 10.59
N VAL A 122 -0.56 -1.29 9.35
CA VAL A 122 -0.74 -0.43 8.17
C VAL A 122 -2.08 -0.77 7.53
N ILE A 123 -2.96 0.20 7.47
CA ILE A 123 -4.34 0.04 7.00
C ILE A 123 -4.76 1.28 6.19
N ASN A 124 -5.87 1.21 5.50
CA ASN A 124 -6.37 2.32 4.67
C ASN A 124 -7.90 2.42 4.70
N SER A 125 -8.45 3.47 4.07
CA SER A 125 -9.89 3.71 4.03
C SER A 125 -10.66 2.87 3.00
N LEU A 126 -9.99 1.97 2.25
CA LEU A 126 -10.67 1.00 1.40
C LEU A 126 -11.31 -0.11 2.25
N LYS A 127 -12.60 -0.36 2.08
CA LYS A 127 -13.30 -1.45 2.80
C LYS A 127 -12.78 -2.84 2.42
N PHE A 128 -12.23 -2.97 1.23
CA PHE A 128 -11.51 -4.15 0.72
C PHE A 128 -10.53 -3.72 -0.37
N PHE A 129 -9.49 -4.51 -0.57
CA PHE A 129 -8.47 -4.18 -1.57
C PHE A 129 -8.97 -4.52 -2.98
N PRO A 130 -8.66 -3.70 -4.01
CA PRO A 130 -9.20 -3.88 -5.36
C PRO A 130 -8.72 -5.14 -6.06
N VAL A 131 -7.59 -5.71 -5.65
CA VAL A 131 -6.96 -6.90 -6.23
C VAL A 131 -6.40 -7.80 -5.13
N SER A 132 -6.05 -9.04 -5.46
CA SER A 132 -5.70 -10.07 -4.46
C SER A 132 -4.22 -10.39 -4.37
N THR A 133 -3.41 -10.02 -5.36
CA THR A 133 -1.97 -10.32 -5.41
C THR A 133 -1.14 -9.10 -5.77
N GLY A 134 0.18 -9.16 -5.50
CA GLY A 134 1.12 -8.11 -5.90
C GLY A 134 1.21 -7.96 -7.41
N GLU A 135 1.13 -9.07 -8.14
CA GLU A 135 1.13 -9.08 -9.60
C GLU A 135 -0.09 -8.35 -10.18
N GLU A 136 -1.28 -8.63 -9.65
CA GLU A 136 -2.50 -7.92 -10.05
C GLU A 136 -2.43 -6.43 -9.71
N LEU A 137 -1.83 -6.06 -8.56
CA LEU A 137 -1.62 -4.65 -8.20
C LEU A 137 -0.66 -3.97 -9.18
N ARG A 138 0.45 -4.62 -9.53
CA ARG A 138 1.37 -4.13 -10.56
C ARG A 138 0.63 -3.90 -11.87
N ASP A 139 -0.16 -4.87 -12.31
CA ASP A 139 -0.87 -4.81 -13.60
C ASP A 139 -1.96 -3.73 -13.60
N LEU A 140 -2.66 -3.52 -12.48
CA LEU A 140 -3.57 -2.39 -12.27
C LEU A 140 -2.84 -1.04 -12.39
N LEU A 141 -1.70 -0.88 -11.72
CA LEU A 141 -0.89 0.34 -11.78
C LEU A 141 -0.36 0.59 -13.20
N LEU A 142 0.11 -0.44 -13.90
CA LEU A 142 0.56 -0.33 -15.28
C LEU A 142 -0.59 0.03 -16.24
N ALA A 143 -1.78 -0.52 -16.00
CA ALA A 143 -2.98 -0.17 -16.76
C ALA A 143 -3.39 1.30 -16.53
N LEU A 144 -3.30 1.80 -15.30
CA LEU A 144 -3.51 3.22 -14.96
C LEU A 144 -2.48 4.11 -15.67
N ALA A 145 -1.20 3.79 -15.58
CA ALA A 145 -0.13 4.55 -16.24
C ALA A 145 -0.29 4.61 -17.76
N ALA A 146 -0.85 3.56 -18.37
CA ALA A 146 -1.13 3.48 -19.81
C ALA A 146 -2.48 4.09 -20.24
N SER A 147 -3.18 4.76 -19.32
CA SER A 147 -4.52 5.31 -19.53
C SER A 147 -4.58 6.82 -19.24
N PRO A 148 -3.77 7.66 -19.92
CA PRO A 148 -3.85 9.10 -19.76
C PRO A 148 -5.23 9.64 -20.20
N PRO A 149 -5.62 10.87 -19.83
CA PRO A 149 -6.96 11.42 -20.11
C PRO A 149 -7.37 11.40 -21.59
N ASN A 150 -6.40 11.42 -22.51
CA ASN A 150 -6.61 11.39 -23.96
C ASN A 150 -6.42 9.99 -24.60
N ALA A 151 -6.29 8.93 -23.78
CA ALA A 151 -6.15 7.58 -24.30
C ALA A 151 -7.38 7.12 -25.07
N ALA A 152 -7.15 6.32 -26.11
CA ALA A 152 -8.25 5.70 -26.88
C ALA A 152 -9.09 4.77 -25.97
N LYS A 153 -10.40 4.81 -26.16
CA LYS A 153 -11.34 3.97 -25.39
C LYS A 153 -11.68 2.68 -26.12
N PRO A 154 -11.88 1.54 -25.40
CA PRO A 154 -11.68 1.44 -23.94
C PRO A 154 -10.20 1.54 -23.58
N THR A 155 -9.88 2.33 -22.56
CA THR A 155 -8.51 2.48 -22.05
C THR A 155 -7.99 1.17 -21.44
N LYS A 156 -6.68 1.07 -21.19
CA LYS A 156 -6.11 -0.11 -20.51
C LYS A 156 -6.68 -0.32 -19.12
N PHE A 157 -6.93 0.77 -18.38
CA PHE A 157 -7.60 0.70 -17.09
C PHE A 157 -9.04 0.18 -17.19
N GLU A 158 -9.84 0.70 -18.16
CA GLU A 158 -11.20 0.21 -18.37
C GLU A 158 -11.24 -1.28 -18.77
N GLN A 159 -10.28 -1.73 -19.58
CA GLN A 159 -10.12 -3.15 -19.94
C GLN A 159 -9.78 -4.01 -18.72
N PHE A 160 -8.85 -3.55 -17.87
CA PHE A 160 -8.48 -4.23 -16.63
C PHE A 160 -9.67 -4.29 -15.67
N ALA A 161 -10.34 -3.16 -15.43
CA ALA A 161 -11.51 -3.09 -14.54
C ALA A 161 -12.67 -3.97 -15.02
N ALA A 162 -12.87 -4.15 -16.33
CA ALA A 162 -13.90 -5.05 -16.88
C ALA A 162 -13.66 -6.52 -16.50
N SER A 163 -12.41 -6.94 -16.33
CA SER A 163 -12.05 -8.30 -15.88
C SER A 163 -11.88 -8.43 -14.37
N HIS A 164 -11.85 -7.30 -13.64
CA HIS A 164 -11.67 -7.23 -12.18
C HIS A 164 -12.76 -6.35 -11.53
N PRO A 165 -14.00 -6.87 -11.39
CA PRO A 165 -15.14 -6.08 -10.89
C PRO A 165 -14.94 -5.56 -9.45
N SER A 166 -14.02 -6.14 -8.68
CA SER A 166 -13.60 -5.62 -7.37
C SER A 166 -12.93 -4.24 -7.45
N VAL A 167 -12.29 -3.89 -8.58
CA VAL A 167 -11.62 -2.60 -8.75
C VAL A 167 -12.61 -1.43 -8.65
N PRO A 168 -13.61 -1.29 -9.54
CA PRO A 168 -14.58 -0.21 -9.42
C PRO A 168 -15.38 -0.31 -8.12
N ALA A 169 -15.69 -1.51 -7.63
CA ALA A 169 -16.42 -1.69 -6.37
C ALA A 169 -15.62 -1.17 -5.16
N ALA A 170 -14.31 -1.40 -5.09
CA ALA A 170 -13.47 -0.89 -4.00
C ALA A 170 -13.40 0.64 -4.02
N PHE A 171 -13.12 1.24 -5.17
CA PHE A 171 -13.05 2.70 -5.29
C PHE A 171 -14.39 3.41 -5.07
N ALA A 172 -15.51 2.76 -5.32
CA ALA A 172 -16.84 3.30 -5.00
C ALA A 172 -17.13 3.43 -3.49
N THR A 173 -16.28 2.84 -2.63
CA THR A 173 -16.42 2.94 -1.15
C THR A 173 -15.66 4.10 -0.55
N VAL A 174 -14.85 4.81 -1.33
CA VAL A 174 -13.95 5.86 -0.85
C VAL A 174 -14.64 7.22 -0.92
N ALA A 175 -14.41 8.03 0.12
CA ALA A 175 -14.84 9.42 0.18
C ALA A 175 -13.72 10.27 0.79
N THR A 176 -13.78 11.60 0.60
CA THR A 176 -12.85 12.52 1.25
C THR A 176 -13.37 12.87 2.64
N PRO A 177 -12.64 12.61 3.73
CA PRO A 177 -13.07 12.94 5.08
C PRO A 177 -12.92 14.44 5.35
N ASP A 178 -13.64 14.95 6.38
CA ASP A 178 -13.45 16.31 6.90
C ASP A 178 -12.16 16.41 7.73
N SER A 179 -11.75 15.31 8.37
CA SER A 179 -10.50 15.11 9.09
C SER A 179 -10.00 13.69 8.91
N PHE A 180 -8.69 13.44 8.96
CA PHE A 180 -8.15 12.08 9.08
C PHE A 180 -8.68 11.35 10.33
N ALA A 181 -9.00 12.08 11.39
CA ALA A 181 -9.57 11.52 12.61
C ALA A 181 -11.06 11.16 12.49
N ASP A 182 -11.73 11.63 11.45
CA ASP A 182 -13.16 11.36 11.17
C ASP A 182 -13.34 10.27 10.07
N GLU A 183 -12.27 9.54 9.71
CA GLU A 183 -12.28 8.49 8.69
C GLU A 183 -12.26 7.10 9.33
N GLU A 184 -12.95 6.14 8.71
CA GLU A 184 -12.81 4.72 9.02
C GLU A 184 -11.68 4.08 8.23
N TYR A 185 -10.82 3.31 8.92
CA TYR A 185 -9.72 2.59 8.25
C TYR A 185 -9.87 1.08 8.43
N TYR A 186 -9.54 0.33 7.38
CA TYR A 186 -9.75 -1.11 7.29
C TYR A 186 -8.43 -1.83 7.02
N GLY A 187 -8.14 -2.85 7.84
CA GLY A 187 -7.08 -3.81 7.57
C GLY A 187 -7.57 -4.80 6.52
N VAL A 188 -7.06 -4.65 5.30
CA VAL A 188 -7.49 -5.49 4.16
C VAL A 188 -6.91 -6.90 4.23
N ASP A 189 -5.85 -7.10 5.03
CA ASP A 189 -5.27 -8.42 5.30
C ASP A 189 -5.96 -9.12 6.47
N ALA A 190 -6.05 -10.44 6.40
CA ALA A 190 -6.54 -11.29 7.47
C ALA A 190 -5.37 -11.87 8.28
N PHE A 191 -5.48 -11.86 9.59
CA PHE A 191 -4.50 -12.42 10.52
C PHE A 191 -5.11 -13.55 11.34
N VAL A 192 -4.26 -14.41 11.90
CA VAL A 192 -4.69 -15.42 12.86
C VAL A 192 -4.16 -15.04 14.23
N PHE A 193 -5.04 -14.62 15.12
CA PHE A 193 -4.72 -14.43 16.51
C PHE A 193 -4.54 -15.77 17.23
N ILE A 194 -3.54 -15.83 18.11
CA ILE A 194 -3.28 -17.00 18.94
C ILE A 194 -3.28 -16.52 20.38
N ASN A 195 -4.19 -17.01 21.19
CA ASN A 195 -4.28 -16.65 22.59
C ASN A 195 -3.30 -17.46 23.47
N LYS A 196 -3.29 -17.18 24.78
CA LYS A 196 -2.39 -17.86 25.75
C LYS A 196 -2.66 -19.36 25.84
N ALA A 197 -3.89 -19.82 25.57
CA ALA A 197 -4.27 -21.24 25.56
C ALA A 197 -3.95 -21.93 24.21
N GLY A 198 -3.43 -21.20 23.22
CA GLY A 198 -3.14 -21.72 21.88
C GLY A 198 -4.33 -21.74 20.93
N ALA A 199 -5.52 -21.26 21.35
CA ALA A 199 -6.67 -21.14 20.47
C ALA A 199 -6.41 -20.11 19.36
N ARG A 200 -6.89 -20.41 18.15
CA ARG A 200 -6.65 -19.64 16.94
C ARG A 200 -7.94 -19.03 16.43
N GLN A 201 -7.91 -17.75 16.06
CA GLN A 201 -9.05 -17.03 15.51
C GLN A 201 -8.62 -16.16 14.35
N ALA A 202 -9.32 -16.25 13.22
CA ALA A 202 -9.12 -15.33 12.10
C ALA A 202 -9.73 -13.96 12.44
N VAL A 203 -8.99 -12.89 12.14
CA VAL A 203 -9.38 -11.51 12.43
C VAL A 203 -9.01 -10.59 11.29
N ARG A 204 -9.69 -9.45 11.21
CA ARG A 204 -9.27 -8.25 10.46
C ARG A 204 -9.35 -7.05 11.38
N TYR A 205 -8.50 -6.06 11.15
CA TYR A 205 -8.54 -4.81 11.88
C TYR A 205 -9.51 -3.82 11.25
N GLN A 206 -10.14 -3.01 12.09
CA GLN A 206 -10.87 -1.81 11.69
C GLN A 206 -10.61 -0.74 12.72
N MET A 207 -10.26 0.47 12.28
CA MET A 207 -10.23 1.66 13.12
C MET A 207 -11.52 2.43 12.89
N VAL A 208 -12.27 2.59 13.98
CA VAL A 208 -13.55 3.30 13.96
C VAL A 208 -13.39 4.56 14.80
N PRO A 209 -13.52 5.76 14.19
CA PRO A 209 -13.44 7.02 14.91
C PRO A 209 -14.71 7.23 15.76
N GLU A 210 -14.68 8.24 16.63
CA GLU A 210 -15.88 8.62 17.41
C GLU A 210 -17.03 9.10 16.50
N ARG A 211 -16.70 9.69 15.36
CA ARG A 211 -17.65 10.09 14.31
C ARG A 211 -17.02 9.87 12.94
N VAL A 212 -17.86 9.59 11.96
CA VAL A 212 -17.47 9.51 10.55
C VAL A 212 -18.09 10.71 9.83
N VAL A 213 -17.25 11.55 9.20
CA VAL A 213 -17.70 12.74 8.46
C VAL A 213 -16.99 12.80 7.13
N HIS A 214 -17.75 12.71 6.05
CA HIS A 214 -17.25 12.84 4.69
C HIS A 214 -17.79 14.11 4.03
N LEU A 215 -16.96 14.76 3.24
CA LEU A 215 -17.30 15.89 2.40
C LEU A 215 -17.87 15.41 1.07
N ASP A 216 -18.79 16.14 0.50
CA ASP A 216 -19.07 15.97 -0.92
C ASP A 216 -17.91 16.52 -1.78
N ALA A 217 -17.79 16.04 -3.03
CA ALA A 217 -16.67 16.40 -3.91
C ALA A 217 -16.58 17.92 -4.18
N ALA A 218 -17.72 18.63 -4.20
CA ALA A 218 -17.76 20.07 -4.45
C ALA A 218 -17.25 20.86 -3.24
N ASP A 219 -17.53 20.40 -2.03
CA ASP A 219 -17.04 21.03 -0.79
C ASP A 219 -15.59 20.65 -0.52
N ALA A 220 -15.18 19.41 -0.76
CA ALA A 220 -13.78 18.98 -0.69
C ALA A 220 -12.88 19.83 -1.61
N ALA A 221 -13.31 20.08 -2.84
CA ALA A 221 -12.55 20.87 -3.82
C ALA A 221 -12.38 22.36 -3.43
N LYS A 222 -13.17 22.87 -2.48
CA LYS A 222 -13.06 24.26 -1.98
C LYS A 222 -12.13 24.38 -0.77
N ARG A 223 -11.74 23.28 -0.16
CA ARG A 223 -10.84 23.28 1.01
C ARG A 223 -9.43 23.73 0.62
N PRO A 224 -8.66 24.27 1.56
CA PRO A 224 -7.24 24.51 1.35
C PRO A 224 -6.51 23.23 0.90
N PRO A 225 -5.44 23.31 0.09
CA PRO A 225 -4.76 22.13 -0.44
C PRO A 225 -4.25 21.14 0.61
N ASP A 226 -3.93 21.63 1.81
CA ASP A 226 -3.33 20.85 2.90
C ASP A 226 -4.25 20.75 4.12
N PHE A 227 -5.58 20.88 3.95
CA PHE A 227 -6.51 21.02 5.07
C PHE A 227 -6.52 19.83 6.03
N LEU A 228 -6.33 18.61 5.53
CA LEU A 228 -6.25 17.41 6.38
C LEU A 228 -4.96 17.39 7.23
N MET A 229 -3.87 17.93 6.68
CA MET A 229 -2.59 18.03 7.40
C MET A 229 -2.62 19.16 8.43
N GLU A 230 -3.20 20.31 8.06
CA GLU A 230 -3.28 21.50 8.91
C GLU A 230 -4.22 21.29 10.09
N GLU A 231 -5.34 20.59 9.90
CA GLU A 231 -6.33 20.33 10.93
C GLU A 231 -5.75 19.47 12.05
N LEU A 232 -5.09 18.35 11.74
CA LEU A 232 -4.43 17.51 12.76
C LEU A 232 -3.33 18.24 13.53
N SER A 233 -2.56 19.14 12.89
CA SER A 233 -1.53 19.90 13.58
C SER A 233 -2.08 20.84 14.66
N VAL A 234 -3.37 21.17 14.62
CA VAL A 234 -4.03 21.97 15.67
C VAL A 234 -4.36 21.12 16.90
N PHE A 235 -4.64 19.83 16.76
CA PHE A 235 -4.93 18.91 17.87
C PHE A 235 -3.71 18.58 18.73
N GLU A 236 -2.48 18.62 18.20
CA GLU A 236 -1.25 18.43 18.99
C GLU A 236 -1.06 19.46 20.12
N LYS A 237 -1.82 20.55 20.13
CA LYS A 237 -1.74 21.64 21.15
C LYS A 237 -2.76 21.55 22.27
N VAL A 238 -3.63 20.55 22.28
CA VAL A 238 -4.79 20.48 23.20
C VAL A 238 -4.75 19.25 24.14
N ILE A 239 -3.64 18.49 24.14
CA ILE A 239 -3.46 17.36 25.08
C ILE A 239 -2.48 17.72 26.17
#